data_2cbf769072dbd9805e7b773f9f874d8f
#
_entry.id   2cbf769072dbd9805e7b773f9f874d8f
#
_cell.length_a   1.000
_cell.length_b   1.000
_cell.length_c   1.000
_cell.angle_alpha   90.00
_cell.angle_beta   90.00
_cell.angle_gamma   90.00
#
_symmetry.space_group_name_H-M   'P 1'
#
loop_
_entity.id
_entity.type
_entity.pdbx_description
1 polymer ?
#
loop_
_entity_poly.entity_id
_entity_poly.type
_entity_poly.pdbx_seq_one_letter_code
_entity_poly.pdbx_strand_id
1 'polypeptide(L)'
;MKKTLFLMVMMASILTGCTKQKTLVLYYSQTGTTQAVAEELQKQLGADIERIETVVPYDGDFQATIQRCGDERQKGEVPEIKPIQANLADYDVIFIGYPIWFGTYAMPIATLVKENDFAGKTIVPFCSFGSGGLSASIEDMKKALPKADIRPGYGVRQARIEAAPKEIDRFLKENGFKEGDVAPLPEYSEQQPVTEEDSLIFDAACSNYQFPLGTPQTVGKRQTEESTDYKFTVKSRGMDGAESTSTIYVTIRNEEGAKPEFTEVVR
;
A
#
# COMPACT_ATOMS: atom_id res chain seq x y z
N MET A 1 51.84 54.11 -10.55
CA MET A 1 51.02 53.80 -9.36
C MET A 1 49.77 53.02 -9.81
N LYS A 2 49.80 51.72 -9.71
CA LYS A 2 48.67 50.82 -10.09
C LYS A 2 47.89 50.52 -8.81
N LYS A 3 46.63 50.97 -8.72
CA LYS A 3 45.72 50.64 -7.62
C LYS A 3 45.04 49.31 -7.95
N THR A 4 45.38 48.26 -7.22
CA THR A 4 44.76 46.96 -7.27
C THR A 4 43.51 46.98 -6.39
N LEU A 5 42.32 46.86 -7.01
CA LEU A 5 41.04 46.78 -6.34
C LEU A 5 40.78 45.30 -5.95
N PHE A 6 40.80 45.02 -4.65
CA PHE A 6 40.54 43.70 -4.10
C PHE A 6 39.02 43.50 -3.97
N LEU A 7 38.44 42.76 -4.86
CA LEU A 7 37.00 42.42 -4.83
C LEU A 7 36.81 41.26 -3.86
N MET A 8 36.31 41.57 -2.67
CA MET A 8 35.96 40.58 -1.65
C MET A 8 34.59 39.94 -2.01
N VAL A 9 34.61 38.78 -2.60
CA VAL A 9 33.39 37.99 -2.85
C VAL A 9 32.95 37.36 -1.53
N MET A 10 31.91 37.92 -0.94
CA MET A 10 31.25 37.38 0.24
C MET A 10 30.42 36.17 -0.20
N MET A 11 30.95 34.96 0.01
CA MET A 11 30.26 33.71 -0.21
C MET A 11 29.22 33.52 0.91
N ALA A 12 27.98 33.94 0.66
CA ALA A 12 26.87 33.65 1.54
C ALA A 12 26.60 32.14 1.47
N SER A 13 27.08 31.40 2.47
CA SER A 13 26.70 30.01 2.69
C SER A 13 25.22 29.98 3.03
N ILE A 14 24.39 29.65 2.06
CA ILE A 14 22.98 29.31 2.30
C ILE A 14 23.02 27.98 3.05
N LEU A 15 22.92 28.04 4.37
CA LEU A 15 22.56 26.89 5.20
C LEU A 15 21.10 26.55 4.87
N THR A 16 20.88 25.73 3.84
CA THR A 16 19.63 25.02 3.68
C THR A 16 19.55 24.02 4.83
N GLY A 17 19.05 24.48 5.96
CA GLY A 17 18.60 23.57 7.02
C GLY A 17 17.56 22.65 6.39
N CYS A 18 17.87 21.37 6.32
CA CYS A 18 16.90 20.34 5.98
C CYS A 18 15.84 20.36 7.07
N THR A 19 14.79 21.16 6.89
CA THR A 19 13.62 21.10 7.77
C THR A 19 13.03 19.71 7.59
N LYS A 20 13.06 18.88 8.65
CA LYS A 20 12.44 17.56 8.63
C LYS A 20 10.99 17.73 8.20
N GLN A 21 10.60 17.11 7.08
CA GLN A 21 9.23 17.15 6.58
C GLN A 21 8.27 16.66 7.64
N LYS A 22 7.24 17.48 7.93
CA LYS A 22 6.24 17.10 8.92
C LYS A 22 5.31 16.06 8.30
N THR A 23 5.20 14.92 8.95
CA THR A 23 4.48 13.75 8.45
C THR A 23 3.26 13.44 9.30
N LEU A 24 2.14 13.13 8.65
CA LEU A 24 0.89 12.69 9.26
C LEU A 24 0.50 11.31 8.73
N VAL A 25 0.03 10.43 9.60
CA VAL A 25 -0.60 9.16 9.22
C VAL A 25 -2.10 9.28 9.48
N LEU A 26 -2.89 9.41 8.41
CA LEU A 26 -4.36 9.34 8.44
C LEU A 26 -4.81 7.94 8.06
N TYR A 27 -5.75 7.35 8.79
CA TYR A 27 -6.22 6.01 8.42
C TYR A 27 -7.66 5.75 8.83
N TYR A 28 -8.34 4.95 8.01
CA TYR A 28 -9.58 4.27 8.39
C TYR A 28 -9.30 2.77 8.58
N SER A 29 -9.85 2.20 9.64
CA SER A 29 -9.74 0.76 9.90
C SER A 29 -11.02 0.25 10.53
N GLN A 30 -11.60 -0.81 9.97
CA GLN A 30 -12.79 -1.47 10.50
C GLN A 30 -12.42 -2.58 11.50
N THR A 31 -11.48 -3.46 11.12
CA THR A 31 -11.17 -4.69 11.86
C THR A 31 -9.82 -4.64 12.60
N GLY A 32 -9.12 -3.50 12.56
CA GLY A 32 -7.82 -3.31 13.22
C GLY A 32 -6.60 -3.58 12.34
N THR A 33 -6.72 -4.26 11.19
CA THR A 33 -5.54 -4.58 10.37
C THR A 33 -4.86 -3.33 9.80
N THR A 34 -5.62 -2.41 9.19
CA THR A 34 -5.05 -1.14 8.71
C THR A 34 -4.51 -0.29 9.85
N GLN A 35 -5.14 -0.36 11.04
CA GLN A 35 -4.66 0.31 12.24
C GLN A 35 -3.26 -0.19 12.65
N ALA A 36 -3.04 -1.50 12.66
CA ALA A 36 -1.73 -2.08 12.99
C ALA A 36 -0.62 -1.58 12.03
N VAL A 37 -0.93 -1.45 10.73
CA VAL A 37 -0.02 -0.85 9.74
C VAL A 37 0.23 0.63 10.04
N ALA A 38 -0.82 1.39 10.37
CA ALA A 38 -0.72 2.81 10.69
C ALA A 38 0.15 3.07 11.94
N GLU A 39 -0.05 2.29 12.99
CA GLU A 39 0.74 2.38 14.23
C GLU A 39 2.22 2.02 13.99
N GLU A 40 2.51 1.03 13.13
CA GLU A 40 3.89 0.71 12.79
C GLU A 40 4.53 1.82 11.94
N LEU A 41 3.82 2.41 10.98
CA LEU A 41 4.29 3.57 10.23
C LEU A 41 4.56 4.76 11.16
N GLN A 42 3.64 5.07 12.08
CA GLN A 42 3.83 6.10 13.10
C GLN A 42 5.11 5.88 13.89
N LYS A 43 5.29 4.68 14.42
CA LYS A 43 6.46 4.30 15.22
C LYS A 43 7.77 4.47 14.45
N GLN A 44 7.83 4.01 13.20
CA GLN A 44 9.06 4.06 12.41
C GLN A 44 9.40 5.45 11.91
N LEU A 45 8.40 6.30 11.64
CA LEU A 45 8.56 7.66 11.15
C LEU A 45 8.66 8.70 12.27
N GLY A 46 8.13 8.39 13.45
CA GLY A 46 7.90 9.39 14.51
C GLY A 46 6.88 10.44 14.07
N ALA A 47 5.86 10.02 13.29
CA ALA A 47 4.84 10.88 12.70
C ALA A 47 3.67 11.13 13.65
N ASP A 48 2.89 12.18 13.38
CA ASP A 48 1.57 12.33 13.98
C ASP A 48 0.62 11.29 13.38
N ILE A 49 -0.40 10.87 14.13
CA ILE A 49 -1.37 9.87 13.67
C ILE A 49 -2.78 10.28 14.05
N GLU A 50 -3.73 10.08 13.12
CA GLU A 50 -5.14 10.29 13.37
C GLU A 50 -6.00 9.22 12.67
N ARG A 51 -6.98 8.70 13.41
CA ARG A 51 -7.97 7.76 12.88
C ARG A 51 -9.15 8.51 12.28
N ILE A 52 -9.52 8.16 11.07
CA ILE A 52 -10.75 8.61 10.43
C ILE A 52 -11.92 7.79 10.99
N GLU A 53 -12.93 8.47 11.47
CA GLU A 53 -14.13 7.84 12.00
C GLU A 53 -15.36 8.25 11.18
N THR A 54 -16.24 7.31 10.89
CA THR A 54 -17.56 7.61 10.32
C THR A 54 -18.55 8.02 11.40
N VAL A 55 -19.45 8.94 11.09
CA VAL A 55 -20.53 9.36 12.01
C VAL A 55 -21.43 8.17 12.34
N VAL A 56 -21.80 7.38 11.33
CA VAL A 56 -22.47 6.10 11.50
C VAL A 56 -21.43 5.00 11.23
N PRO A 57 -20.99 4.24 12.24
CA PRO A 57 -20.00 3.19 12.05
C PRO A 57 -20.47 2.12 11.06
N TYR A 58 -19.53 1.51 10.32
CA TYR A 58 -19.80 0.24 9.65
C TYR A 58 -19.81 -0.86 10.71
N ASP A 59 -20.88 -1.61 10.75
CA ASP A 59 -20.96 -2.75 11.66
C ASP A 59 -19.87 -3.77 11.31
N GLY A 60 -19.29 -4.41 12.32
CA GLY A 60 -18.17 -5.33 12.14
C GLY A 60 -18.49 -6.60 11.32
N ASP A 61 -19.74 -6.84 10.97
CA ASP A 61 -20.18 -7.91 10.11
C ASP A 61 -19.78 -7.64 8.65
N PHE A 62 -19.11 -8.62 8.05
CA PHE A 62 -18.65 -8.55 6.67
C PHE A 62 -19.81 -8.39 5.67
N GLN A 63 -20.93 -9.08 5.89
CA GLN A 63 -22.08 -9.00 4.97
C GLN A 63 -22.77 -7.64 5.04
N ALA A 64 -22.98 -7.11 6.24
CA ALA A 64 -23.55 -5.79 6.45
C ALA A 64 -22.67 -4.69 5.84
N THR A 65 -21.35 -4.81 5.98
CA THR A 65 -20.38 -3.89 5.38
C THR A 65 -20.45 -3.92 3.85
N ILE A 66 -20.46 -5.11 3.25
CA ILE A 66 -20.57 -5.26 1.79
C ILE A 66 -21.90 -4.67 1.29
N GLN A 67 -23.01 -4.98 1.95
CA GLN A 67 -24.33 -4.47 1.55
C GLN A 67 -24.36 -2.95 1.59
N ARG A 68 -23.97 -2.35 2.72
CA ARG A 68 -23.97 -0.90 2.88
C ARG A 68 -23.03 -0.21 1.88
N CYS A 69 -21.81 -0.70 1.74
CA CYS A 69 -20.86 -0.14 0.78
C CYS A 69 -21.32 -0.29 -0.67
N GLY A 70 -21.99 -1.40 -1.00
CA GLY A 70 -22.61 -1.63 -2.30
C GLY A 70 -23.72 -0.61 -2.59
N ASP A 71 -24.61 -0.38 -1.62
CA ASP A 71 -25.71 0.58 -1.71
C ASP A 71 -25.20 2.01 -1.88
N GLU A 72 -24.20 2.43 -1.08
CA GLU A 72 -23.53 3.74 -1.18
C GLU A 72 -22.93 3.94 -2.57
N ARG A 73 -22.19 2.96 -3.09
CA ARG A 73 -21.60 3.02 -4.43
C ARG A 73 -22.65 3.11 -5.54
N GLN A 74 -23.72 2.32 -5.45
CA GLN A 74 -24.80 2.34 -6.45
C GLN A 74 -25.51 3.69 -6.50
N LYS A 75 -25.67 4.35 -5.35
CA LYS A 75 -26.30 5.68 -5.24
C LYS A 75 -25.32 6.83 -5.51
N GLY A 76 -24.00 6.57 -5.61
CA GLY A 76 -22.98 7.61 -5.67
C GLY A 76 -22.84 8.42 -4.37
N GLU A 77 -23.25 7.84 -3.25
CA GLU A 77 -23.16 8.43 -1.92
C GLU A 77 -21.84 8.07 -1.26
N VAL A 78 -21.40 8.89 -0.32
CA VAL A 78 -20.25 8.62 0.54
C VAL A 78 -20.68 8.78 2.01
N PRO A 79 -20.13 7.98 2.94
CA PRO A 79 -20.50 8.07 4.35
C PRO A 79 -19.99 9.38 4.95
N GLU A 80 -20.77 9.98 5.84
CA GLU A 80 -20.31 11.11 6.63
C GLU A 80 -19.20 10.67 7.59
N ILE A 81 -18.08 11.42 7.63
CA ILE A 81 -16.98 11.23 8.57
C ILE A 81 -16.97 12.32 9.62
N LYS A 82 -16.45 12.00 10.81
CA LYS A 82 -16.18 13.03 11.81
C LYS A 82 -15.07 13.96 11.30
N PRO A 83 -15.13 15.27 11.61
CA PRO A 83 -14.08 16.20 11.22
C PRO A 83 -12.72 15.72 11.71
N ILE A 84 -11.71 15.73 10.83
CA ILE A 84 -10.32 15.49 11.22
C ILE A 84 -9.83 16.64 12.11
N GLN A 85 -9.03 16.32 13.12
CA GLN A 85 -8.49 17.29 14.07
C GLN A 85 -7.17 17.90 13.56
N ALA A 86 -6.40 17.13 12.79
CA ALA A 86 -5.15 17.57 12.22
C ALA A 86 -5.38 18.69 11.20
N ASN A 87 -4.65 19.80 11.34
CA ASN A 87 -4.62 20.81 10.31
C ASN A 87 -3.69 20.35 9.17
N LEU A 88 -4.26 19.92 8.05
CA LEU A 88 -3.49 19.39 6.91
C LEU A 88 -2.46 20.36 6.36
N ALA A 89 -2.67 21.68 6.52
CA ALA A 89 -1.71 22.68 6.08
C ALA A 89 -0.34 22.55 6.75
N ASP A 90 -0.29 21.97 7.95
CA ASP A 90 0.92 21.83 8.75
C ASP A 90 1.82 20.68 8.31
N TYR A 91 1.38 19.85 7.35
CA TYR A 91 2.08 18.63 6.95
C TYR A 91 2.49 18.67 5.48
N ASP A 92 3.70 18.19 5.21
CA ASP A 92 4.25 18.07 3.85
C ASP A 92 3.94 16.70 3.25
N VAL A 93 3.99 15.65 4.09
CA VAL A 93 3.77 14.25 3.73
C VAL A 93 2.61 13.68 4.52
N ILE A 94 1.65 13.08 3.84
CA ILE A 94 0.49 12.44 4.46
C ILE A 94 0.37 11.01 3.97
N PHE A 95 0.51 10.08 4.90
CA PHE A 95 0.21 8.67 4.66
C PHE A 95 -1.29 8.46 4.82
N ILE A 96 -1.96 7.90 3.81
CA ILE A 96 -3.41 7.64 3.85
C ILE A 96 -3.66 6.14 3.83
N GLY A 97 -4.22 5.61 4.92
CA GLY A 97 -4.44 4.19 5.17
C GLY A 97 -5.89 3.74 5.07
N TYR A 98 -6.11 2.57 4.45
CA TYR A 98 -7.45 2.04 4.23
C TYR A 98 -7.48 0.52 4.00
N PRO A 99 -8.58 -0.16 4.35
CA PRO A 99 -8.84 -1.48 3.80
C PRO A 99 -9.30 -1.37 2.34
N ILE A 100 -8.93 -2.36 1.52
CA ILE A 100 -9.46 -2.46 0.15
C ILE A 100 -10.87 -3.04 0.19
N TRP A 101 -11.83 -2.24 -0.28
CA TRP A 101 -13.23 -2.63 -0.50
C TRP A 101 -13.59 -2.52 -1.99
N PHE A 102 -14.15 -3.58 -2.57
CA PHE A 102 -14.52 -3.60 -4.00
C PHE A 102 -13.38 -3.19 -4.95
N GLY A 103 -12.14 -3.58 -4.62
CA GLY A 103 -10.95 -3.34 -5.45
C GLY A 103 -10.36 -1.93 -5.37
N THR A 104 -10.90 -1.06 -4.51
CA THR A 104 -10.39 0.31 -4.30
C THR A 104 -10.38 0.66 -2.80
N TYR A 105 -10.05 1.90 -2.46
CA TYR A 105 -10.06 2.35 -1.07
C TYR A 105 -11.49 2.38 -0.48
N ALA A 106 -11.59 2.12 0.83
CA ALA A 106 -12.86 2.11 1.56
C ALA A 106 -13.59 3.47 1.47
N MET A 107 -14.93 3.43 1.47
CA MET A 107 -15.78 4.62 1.29
C MET A 107 -15.50 5.80 2.22
N PRO A 108 -15.09 5.64 3.50
CA PRO A 108 -14.68 6.76 4.35
C PRO A 108 -13.51 7.58 3.78
N ILE A 109 -12.62 6.95 3.00
CA ILE A 109 -11.51 7.64 2.33
C ILE A 109 -12.04 8.44 1.12
N ALA A 110 -13.08 7.96 0.45
CA ALA A 110 -13.73 8.75 -0.61
C ALA A 110 -14.26 10.08 -0.05
N THR A 111 -14.85 10.07 1.14
CA THR A 111 -15.28 11.29 1.84
C THR A 111 -14.09 12.17 2.20
N LEU A 112 -13.03 11.59 2.80
CA LEU A 112 -11.82 12.33 3.18
C LEU A 112 -11.24 13.10 2.00
N VAL A 113 -11.03 12.44 0.86
CA VAL A 113 -10.40 13.05 -0.33
C VAL A 113 -11.32 14.04 -1.03
N LYS A 114 -12.64 13.91 -0.88
CA LYS A 114 -13.63 14.82 -1.44
C LYS A 114 -13.75 16.13 -0.64
N GLU A 115 -13.63 16.05 0.69
CA GLU A 115 -13.93 17.16 1.60
C GLU A 115 -12.71 17.94 2.04
N ASN A 116 -11.50 17.47 1.75
CA ASN A 116 -10.26 18.09 2.17
C ASN A 116 -9.35 18.45 1.00
N ASP A 117 -8.54 19.50 1.18
CA ASP A 117 -7.58 19.95 0.16
C ASP A 117 -6.19 19.32 0.41
N PHE A 118 -5.75 18.51 -0.54
CA PHE A 118 -4.44 17.86 -0.55
C PHE A 118 -3.52 18.46 -1.63
N ALA A 119 -3.87 19.59 -2.22
CA ALA A 119 -3.06 20.21 -3.28
C ALA A 119 -1.63 20.51 -2.79
N GLY A 120 -0.63 20.11 -3.59
CA GLY A 120 0.79 20.30 -3.28
C GLY A 120 1.35 19.40 -2.17
N LYS A 121 0.53 18.49 -1.61
CA LYS A 121 0.98 17.52 -0.60
C LYS A 121 1.56 16.27 -1.26
N THR A 122 2.54 15.65 -0.61
CA THR A 122 2.98 14.29 -0.91
C THR A 122 2.07 13.31 -0.21
N ILE A 123 1.38 12.47 -0.97
CA ILE A 123 0.46 11.44 -0.45
C ILE A 123 1.07 10.07 -0.65
N VAL A 124 1.12 9.29 0.42
CA VAL A 124 1.64 7.91 0.41
C VAL A 124 0.51 6.97 0.81
N PRO A 125 -0.12 6.28 -0.15
CA PRO A 125 -1.18 5.32 0.17
C PRO A 125 -0.63 4.10 0.90
N PHE A 126 -1.39 3.58 1.87
CA PHE A 126 -1.13 2.24 2.41
C PHE A 126 -2.44 1.50 2.65
N CYS A 127 -2.42 0.19 2.49
CA CYS A 127 -3.67 -0.55 2.62
C CYS A 127 -3.51 -1.95 3.18
N SER A 128 -4.62 -2.45 3.72
CA SER A 128 -4.78 -3.86 4.04
C SER A 128 -5.84 -4.49 3.13
N PHE A 129 -5.66 -5.75 2.78
CA PHE A 129 -6.57 -6.44 1.87
C PHE A 129 -6.64 -7.95 2.13
N GLY A 130 -7.68 -8.58 1.59
CA GLY A 130 -7.82 -10.04 1.55
C GLY A 130 -7.01 -10.68 0.41
N SER A 131 -6.98 -10.05 -0.77
CA SER A 131 -6.30 -10.60 -1.94
C SER A 131 -5.43 -9.62 -2.71
N GLY A 132 -5.74 -8.32 -2.72
CA GLY A 132 -5.00 -7.30 -3.48
C GLY A 132 -5.83 -6.04 -3.66
N GLY A 133 -5.42 -5.16 -4.59
CA GLY A 133 -6.13 -3.94 -4.93
C GLY A 133 -5.33 -2.66 -4.70
N LEU A 134 -4.08 -2.74 -4.21
CA LEU A 134 -3.23 -1.58 -3.97
C LEU A 134 -3.07 -0.74 -5.23
N SER A 135 -2.64 -1.34 -6.34
CA SER A 135 -2.37 -0.62 -7.59
C SER A 135 -3.62 0.11 -8.11
N ALA A 136 -4.78 -0.57 -8.12
CA ALA A 136 -6.04 0.03 -8.57
C ALA A 136 -6.47 1.19 -7.66
N SER A 137 -6.34 1.03 -6.33
CA SER A 137 -6.69 2.09 -5.38
C SER A 137 -5.78 3.31 -5.48
N ILE A 138 -4.49 3.13 -5.82
CA ILE A 138 -3.57 4.24 -6.10
C ILE A 138 -4.00 5.00 -7.35
N GLU A 139 -4.36 4.30 -8.42
CA GLU A 139 -4.85 4.95 -9.65
C GLU A 139 -6.15 5.72 -9.42
N ASP A 140 -7.05 5.21 -8.59
CA ASP A 140 -8.26 5.93 -8.21
C ASP A 140 -7.95 7.15 -7.32
N MET A 141 -6.96 7.04 -6.43
CA MET A 141 -6.51 8.18 -5.62
C MET A 141 -5.84 9.27 -6.47
N LYS A 142 -5.04 8.91 -7.48
CA LYS A 142 -4.49 9.87 -8.45
C LYS A 142 -5.58 10.64 -9.20
N LYS A 143 -6.67 9.95 -9.60
CA LYS A 143 -7.82 10.60 -10.24
C LYS A 143 -8.56 11.55 -9.28
N ALA A 144 -8.71 11.14 -8.02
CA ALA A 144 -9.40 11.94 -7.01
C ALA A 144 -8.57 13.15 -6.55
N LEU A 145 -7.25 13.05 -6.53
CA LEU A 145 -6.31 14.07 -6.04
C LEU A 145 -5.30 14.51 -7.12
N PRO A 146 -5.75 15.10 -8.24
CA PRO A 146 -4.88 15.40 -9.39
C PRO A 146 -3.85 16.50 -9.14
N LYS A 147 -3.94 17.21 -8.00
CA LYS A 147 -3.00 18.27 -7.60
C LYS A 147 -2.05 17.84 -6.48
N ALA A 148 -2.15 16.61 -6.01
CA ALA A 148 -1.23 16.01 -5.03
C ALA A 148 -0.16 15.18 -5.73
N ASP A 149 1.00 15.01 -5.08
CA ASP A 149 2.05 14.08 -5.50
C ASP A 149 1.80 12.70 -4.88
N ILE A 150 1.17 11.80 -5.65
CA ILE A 150 0.85 10.45 -5.17
C ILE A 150 2.06 9.54 -5.38
N ARG A 151 2.66 9.12 -4.29
CA ARG A 151 3.86 8.27 -4.27
C ARG A 151 3.47 6.78 -4.34
N PRO A 152 4.45 5.87 -4.59
CA PRO A 152 4.23 4.43 -4.40
C PRO A 152 3.64 4.14 -3.03
N GLY A 153 2.75 3.16 -2.95
CA GLY A 153 2.08 2.79 -1.70
C GLY A 153 2.58 1.47 -1.14
N TYR A 154 2.24 1.20 0.12
CA TYR A 154 2.46 -0.07 0.79
C TYR A 154 1.15 -0.83 0.96
N GLY A 155 1.16 -2.14 0.74
CA GLY A 155 -0.01 -2.98 0.92
C GLY A 155 0.31 -4.33 1.52
N VAL A 156 -0.54 -4.81 2.43
CA VAL A 156 -0.35 -6.11 3.07
C VAL A 156 -1.67 -6.88 3.18
N ARG A 157 -1.61 -8.18 2.94
CA ARG A 157 -2.73 -9.08 3.26
C ARG A 157 -2.92 -9.14 4.77
N GLN A 158 -4.19 -9.16 5.19
CA GLN A 158 -4.53 -9.38 6.59
C GLN A 158 -3.85 -10.64 7.19
N ALA A 159 -3.80 -11.71 6.42
CA ALA A 159 -3.18 -12.97 6.84
C ALA A 159 -1.65 -12.89 7.02
N ARG A 160 -1.01 -11.80 6.56
CA ARG A 160 0.45 -11.58 6.59
C ARG A 160 0.84 -10.35 7.42
N ILE A 161 -0.05 -9.87 8.28
CA ILE A 161 0.19 -8.62 9.05
C ILE A 161 1.46 -8.68 9.90
N GLU A 162 1.88 -9.86 10.34
CA GLU A 162 3.11 -10.06 11.11
C GLU A 162 4.39 -9.75 10.32
N ALA A 163 4.34 -9.79 8.98
CA ALA A 163 5.46 -9.39 8.12
C ALA A 163 5.59 -7.86 7.99
N ALA A 164 4.52 -7.12 8.27
CA ALA A 164 4.44 -5.67 8.03
C ALA A 164 5.60 -4.85 8.64
N PRO A 165 6.09 -5.09 9.86
CA PRO A 165 7.15 -4.26 10.42
C PRO A 165 8.45 -4.25 9.58
N LYS A 166 8.88 -5.39 9.07
CA LYS A 166 10.08 -5.50 8.22
C LYS A 166 9.81 -4.94 6.81
N GLU A 167 8.66 -5.25 6.24
CA GLU A 167 8.26 -4.77 4.92
C GLU A 167 8.09 -3.25 4.89
N ILE A 168 7.54 -2.65 5.95
CA ILE A 168 7.43 -1.20 6.12
C ILE A 168 8.81 -0.55 6.25
N ASP A 169 9.71 -1.09 7.06
CA ASP A 169 11.09 -0.58 7.19
C ASP A 169 11.77 -0.50 5.82
N ARG A 170 11.67 -1.57 5.07
CA ARG A 170 12.20 -1.63 3.70
C ARG A 170 11.53 -0.61 2.79
N PHE A 171 10.20 -0.57 2.76
CA PHE A 171 9.41 0.35 1.95
C PHE A 171 9.77 1.82 2.23
N LEU A 172 9.90 2.19 3.49
CA LEU A 172 10.23 3.56 3.90
C LEU A 172 11.65 3.96 3.45
N LYS A 173 12.61 3.05 3.53
CA LYS A 173 13.99 3.28 3.06
C LYS A 173 14.05 3.38 1.52
N GLU A 174 13.42 2.46 0.81
CA GLU A 174 13.37 2.44 -0.67
C GLU A 174 12.76 3.73 -1.26
N ASN A 175 11.81 4.33 -0.53
CA ASN A 175 11.11 5.53 -0.98
C ASN A 175 11.63 6.84 -0.36
N GLY A 176 12.72 6.78 0.42
CA GLY A 176 13.39 7.95 0.99
C GLY A 176 12.66 8.61 2.17
N PHE A 177 11.72 7.90 2.80
CA PHE A 177 11.03 8.37 4.00
C PHE A 177 11.78 8.04 5.30
N LYS A 178 12.73 7.14 5.23
CA LYS A 178 13.59 6.74 6.35
C LYS A 178 15.03 6.60 5.86
N GLU A 179 15.99 7.00 6.70
CA GLU A 179 17.41 6.82 6.41
C GLU A 179 17.81 5.34 6.46
N GLY A 180 18.76 4.96 5.64
CA GLY A 180 19.34 3.63 5.54
C GLY A 180 19.34 3.10 4.12
N ASP A 181 20.36 2.32 3.82
CA ASP A 181 20.49 1.66 2.52
C ASP A 181 19.70 0.36 2.48
N VAL A 182 19.08 0.08 1.34
CA VAL A 182 18.40 -1.18 1.06
C VAL A 182 18.89 -1.70 -0.28
N ALA A 183 19.37 -2.93 -0.30
CA ALA A 183 19.75 -3.58 -1.55
C ALA A 183 18.50 -3.69 -2.46
N PRO A 184 18.61 -3.31 -3.74
CA PRO A 184 17.51 -3.49 -4.69
C PRO A 184 17.09 -4.97 -4.73
N LEU A 185 15.78 -5.20 -4.84
CA LEU A 185 15.28 -6.55 -5.06
C LEU A 185 15.73 -7.04 -6.44
N PRO A 186 16.25 -8.27 -6.55
CA PRO A 186 16.54 -8.87 -7.83
C PRO A 186 15.30 -8.91 -8.72
N GLU A 187 15.48 -8.82 -10.02
CA GLU A 187 14.39 -9.04 -10.97
C GLU A 187 13.92 -10.50 -10.90
N TYR A 188 12.63 -10.70 -11.22
CA TYR A 188 12.13 -12.07 -11.41
C TYR A 188 12.79 -12.68 -12.63
N SER A 189 13.07 -13.98 -12.58
CA SER A 189 13.50 -14.73 -13.76
C SER A 189 12.46 -14.65 -14.88
N GLU A 190 12.85 -14.99 -16.10
CA GLU A 190 11.91 -15.19 -17.19
C GLU A 190 10.81 -16.19 -16.80
N GLN A 191 9.60 -15.94 -17.28
CA GLN A 191 8.45 -16.79 -17.06
C GLN A 191 8.66 -18.16 -17.74
N GLN A 192 8.61 -19.23 -16.94
CA GLN A 192 8.71 -20.62 -17.41
C GLN A 192 7.40 -21.34 -17.18
N PRO A 193 7.07 -22.39 -17.94
CA PRO A 193 5.95 -23.27 -17.63
C PRO A 193 6.03 -23.79 -16.19
N VAL A 194 4.88 -23.86 -15.52
CA VAL A 194 4.78 -24.34 -14.15
C VAL A 194 5.16 -25.82 -14.08
N THR A 195 6.07 -26.18 -13.16
CA THR A 195 6.41 -27.56 -12.84
C THR A 195 5.42 -28.15 -11.81
N GLU A 196 5.52 -29.43 -11.52
CA GLU A 196 4.75 -30.08 -10.46
C GLU A 196 5.07 -29.47 -9.08
N GLU A 197 6.35 -29.20 -8.80
CA GLU A 197 6.79 -28.53 -7.56
C GLU A 197 6.21 -27.12 -7.44
N ASP A 198 6.22 -26.33 -8.52
CA ASP A 198 5.64 -24.99 -8.53
C ASP A 198 4.12 -25.03 -8.29
N SER A 199 3.43 -26.03 -8.82
CA SER A 199 1.99 -26.24 -8.58
C SER A 199 1.71 -26.54 -7.11
N LEU A 200 2.52 -27.39 -6.48
CA LEU A 200 2.39 -27.69 -5.05
C LEU A 200 2.62 -26.46 -4.18
N ILE A 201 3.59 -25.62 -4.52
CA ILE A 201 3.85 -24.34 -3.84
C ILE A 201 2.66 -23.40 -3.97
N PHE A 202 2.13 -23.25 -5.19
CA PHE A 202 0.95 -22.44 -5.45
C PHE A 202 -0.26 -22.90 -4.65
N ASP A 203 -0.57 -24.20 -4.69
CA ASP A 203 -1.70 -24.80 -4.00
C ASP A 203 -1.58 -24.65 -2.48
N ALA A 204 -0.38 -24.87 -1.93
CA ALA A 204 -0.11 -24.70 -0.51
C ALA A 204 -0.30 -23.24 -0.06
N ALA A 205 0.20 -22.28 -0.84
CA ALA A 205 0.06 -20.85 -0.55
C ALA A 205 -1.40 -20.38 -0.61
N CYS A 206 -2.19 -20.93 -1.54
CA CYS A 206 -3.56 -20.51 -1.81
C CYS A 206 -4.62 -21.32 -1.06
N SER A 207 -4.24 -22.39 -0.34
CA SER A 207 -5.15 -23.33 0.31
C SER A 207 -6.14 -22.71 1.29
N ASN A 208 -5.77 -21.61 1.96
CA ASN A 208 -6.60 -20.91 2.93
C ASN A 208 -7.38 -19.73 2.32
N TYR A 209 -7.32 -19.55 1.01
CA TYR A 209 -8.09 -18.49 0.35
C TYR A 209 -9.42 -19.06 -0.13
N GLN A 210 -10.51 -18.45 0.31
CA GLN A 210 -11.86 -18.99 0.11
C GLN A 210 -12.40 -18.91 -1.33
N PHE A 211 -11.75 -18.12 -2.20
CA PHE A 211 -12.18 -17.99 -3.59
C PHE A 211 -11.17 -18.65 -4.52
N PRO A 212 -11.63 -19.35 -5.59
CA PRO A 212 -10.74 -19.96 -6.54
C PRO A 212 -9.92 -18.89 -7.28
N LEU A 213 -8.59 -19.06 -7.29
CA LEU A 213 -7.66 -18.16 -7.94
C LEU A 213 -7.35 -18.54 -9.39
N GLY A 214 -7.79 -19.73 -9.81
CA GLY A 214 -7.55 -20.27 -11.16
C GLY A 214 -6.36 -21.22 -11.21
N THR A 215 -5.86 -21.49 -12.41
CA THR A 215 -4.80 -22.47 -12.67
C THR A 215 -3.52 -21.74 -13.09
N PRO A 216 -2.38 -21.94 -12.39
CA PRO A 216 -1.12 -21.34 -12.74
C PRO A 216 -0.61 -21.90 -14.08
N GLN A 217 -0.11 -21.02 -14.95
CA GLN A 217 0.37 -21.37 -16.30
C GLN A 217 1.88 -21.24 -16.39
N THR A 218 2.41 -20.10 -15.91
CA THR A 218 3.84 -19.82 -15.91
C THR A 218 4.25 -19.22 -14.58
N VAL A 219 5.54 -19.31 -14.27
CA VAL A 219 6.13 -18.76 -13.06
C VAL A 219 7.49 -18.13 -13.33
N GLY A 220 7.73 -16.95 -12.79
CA GLY A 220 9.06 -16.35 -12.60
C GLY A 220 9.43 -16.40 -11.13
N LYS A 221 10.69 -16.62 -10.84
CA LYS A 221 11.23 -16.75 -9.46
C LYS A 221 12.28 -15.68 -9.21
N ARG A 222 12.39 -15.21 -7.98
CA ARG A 222 13.53 -14.43 -7.52
C ARG A 222 13.95 -14.91 -6.14
N GLN A 223 15.26 -14.91 -5.91
CA GLN A 223 15.85 -15.22 -4.63
C GLN A 223 16.34 -13.95 -3.96
N THR A 224 15.98 -13.75 -2.71
CA THR A 224 16.51 -12.70 -1.84
C THR A 224 17.25 -13.33 -0.65
N GLU A 225 17.86 -12.51 0.19
CA GLU A 225 18.44 -13.00 1.45
C GLU A 225 17.36 -13.52 2.41
N GLU A 226 16.14 -12.98 2.33
CA GLU A 226 15.04 -13.24 3.27
C GLU A 226 14.02 -14.24 2.74
N SER A 227 13.90 -14.40 1.41
CA SER A 227 12.83 -15.20 0.80
C SER A 227 13.14 -15.70 -0.60
N THR A 228 12.36 -16.68 -1.02
CA THR A 228 12.14 -17.02 -2.43
C THR A 228 10.75 -16.55 -2.82
N ASP A 229 10.68 -15.67 -3.81
CA ASP A 229 9.42 -15.11 -4.30
C ASP A 229 9.06 -15.68 -5.67
N TYR A 230 7.78 -15.97 -5.85
CA TYR A 230 7.20 -16.53 -7.05
C TYR A 230 6.19 -15.56 -7.65
N LYS A 231 6.27 -15.34 -8.94
CA LYS A 231 5.33 -14.54 -9.73
C LYS A 231 4.61 -15.47 -10.71
N PHE A 232 3.44 -15.96 -10.33
CA PHE A 232 2.63 -16.83 -11.18
C PHE A 232 1.75 -16.02 -12.13
N THR A 233 1.70 -16.43 -13.39
CA THR A 233 0.63 -16.02 -14.33
C THR A 233 -0.46 -17.08 -14.27
N VAL A 234 -1.68 -16.69 -13.95
CA VAL A 234 -2.78 -17.59 -13.63
C VAL A 234 -3.96 -17.31 -14.55
N LYS A 235 -4.55 -18.35 -15.10
CA LYS A 235 -5.81 -18.29 -15.85
C LYS A 235 -6.97 -18.70 -14.96
N SER A 236 -8.03 -17.91 -14.99
CA SER A 236 -9.29 -18.23 -14.32
C SER A 236 -10.46 -18.03 -15.27
N ARG A 237 -11.56 -18.71 -14.98
CA ARG A 237 -12.80 -18.60 -15.72
C ARG A 237 -13.89 -18.06 -14.81
N GLY A 238 -14.49 -16.95 -15.19
CA GLY A 238 -15.61 -16.36 -14.48
C GLY A 238 -16.89 -17.23 -14.57
N MET A 239 -17.88 -16.90 -13.75
CA MET A 239 -19.20 -17.58 -13.80
C MET A 239 -19.92 -17.32 -15.11
N ASP A 240 -19.62 -16.25 -15.79
CA ASP A 240 -20.08 -15.90 -17.15
C ASP A 240 -19.33 -16.63 -18.26
N GLY A 241 -18.38 -17.49 -17.90
CA GLY A 241 -17.54 -18.24 -18.83
C GLY A 241 -16.37 -17.42 -19.42
N ALA A 242 -16.24 -16.14 -19.10
CA ALA A 242 -15.14 -15.31 -19.58
C ALA A 242 -13.81 -15.77 -18.95
N GLU A 243 -12.78 -15.88 -19.81
CA GLU A 243 -11.42 -16.16 -19.34
C GLU A 243 -10.75 -14.86 -18.92
N SER A 244 -10.04 -14.91 -17.80
CA SER A 244 -9.22 -13.80 -17.33
C SER A 244 -7.83 -14.29 -16.92
N THR A 245 -6.85 -13.38 -17.01
CA THR A 245 -5.49 -13.64 -16.59
C THR A 245 -5.16 -12.71 -15.44
N SER A 246 -4.55 -13.24 -14.40
CA SER A 246 -4.07 -12.49 -13.25
C SER A 246 -2.65 -12.89 -12.91
N THR A 247 -1.97 -12.01 -12.17
CA THR A 247 -0.67 -12.32 -11.57
C THR A 247 -0.86 -12.59 -10.09
N ILE A 248 -0.34 -13.71 -9.61
CA ILE A 248 -0.38 -14.08 -8.19
C ILE A 248 1.05 -14.16 -7.67
N TYR A 249 1.28 -13.43 -6.57
CA TYR A 249 2.57 -13.44 -5.90
C TYR A 249 2.51 -14.37 -4.69
N VAL A 250 3.56 -15.18 -4.53
CA VAL A 250 3.76 -16.11 -3.42
C VAL A 250 5.18 -15.92 -2.89
N THR A 251 5.34 -15.95 -1.57
CA THR A 251 6.63 -15.83 -0.91
C THR A 251 6.84 -17.03 0.01
N ILE A 252 8.07 -17.56 0.03
CA ILE A 252 8.54 -18.52 1.03
C ILE A 252 9.72 -17.86 1.74
N ARG A 253 9.60 -17.62 3.04
CA ARG A 253 10.70 -17.05 3.84
C ARG A 253 11.85 -18.07 3.99
N ASN A 254 13.09 -17.57 4.02
CA ASN A 254 14.29 -18.41 4.21
C ASN A 254 14.47 -18.78 5.70
N GLU A 255 13.41 -19.25 6.35
CA GLU A 255 13.36 -19.66 7.74
C GLU A 255 12.98 -21.15 7.81
N GLU A 256 13.52 -21.88 8.79
CA GLU A 256 13.19 -23.30 8.96
C GLU A 256 11.69 -23.51 9.20
N GLY A 257 11.07 -24.37 8.41
CA GLY A 257 9.63 -24.66 8.50
C GLY A 257 8.71 -23.60 7.89
N ALA A 258 9.25 -22.58 7.20
CA ALA A 258 8.46 -21.57 6.50
C ALA A 258 7.55 -22.25 5.45
N LYS A 259 6.31 -21.77 5.41
CA LYS A 259 5.32 -22.24 4.42
C LYS A 259 5.14 -21.21 3.31
N PRO A 260 4.74 -21.64 2.11
CA PRO A 260 4.35 -20.72 1.06
C PRO A 260 3.23 -19.78 1.52
N GLU A 261 3.40 -18.49 1.33
CA GLU A 261 2.43 -17.46 1.68
C GLU A 261 1.94 -16.75 0.41
N PHE A 262 0.66 -16.77 0.17
CA PHE A 262 0.04 -15.94 -0.85
C PHE A 262 0.12 -14.46 -0.44
N THR A 263 0.70 -13.60 -1.27
CA THR A 263 0.94 -12.19 -0.94
C THR A 263 -0.05 -11.25 -1.60
N GLU A 264 -0.30 -11.38 -2.90
CA GLU A 264 -1.20 -10.49 -3.63
C GLU A 264 -1.71 -11.12 -4.93
N VAL A 265 -2.90 -10.70 -5.37
CA VAL A 265 -3.42 -10.85 -6.74
C VAL A 265 -3.43 -9.49 -7.42
N VAL A 266 -2.81 -9.41 -8.59
CA VAL A 266 -2.91 -8.27 -9.52
C VAL A 266 -3.69 -8.71 -10.76
N ARG A 267 -4.77 -7.98 -11.06
CA ARG A 267 -5.68 -8.23 -12.20
C ARG A 267 -5.58 -7.14 -13.23
#